data_8c88addf20da2de7d4f302fc7b88480a
#
_entry.id   8c88addf20da2de7d4f302fc7b88480a
#
_cell.length_a   1.000
_cell.length_b   1.000
_cell.length_c   1.000
_cell.angle_alpha   90.00
_cell.angle_beta   90.00
_cell.angle_gamma   90.00
#
_symmetry.space_group_name_H-M   'P 1'
#
loop_
_entity.id
_entity.type
_entity.pdbx_description
1 polymer ?
#
loop_
_entity_poly.entity_id
_entity_poly.type
_entity_poly.pdbx_seq_one_letter_code
_entity_poly.pdbx_strand_id
1 'polypeptide(L)'
;MANQDAGILAVLLPAALATAIAYAVYGVIYNVYFHPLAKFPGPPVAKTTIYWKAYVECVQQRSFCHVLVELHKQYGSVVRVAPNELHFANPQAYHDIYNNKNRWDKEARLYKSFNEDRSSFGYLTYAEAKNRKDVLTRSFSQAAIEEAESLCIDKTKALCAAFERQSKASKSADLLFAYRCMSMDVIMTFCFGKPIDAVDAPDFQAPIVVAMDASAPVFVNFKYSDVFKNMILKCPPNLSKIMSPETAGLVDLQQLLRSQINGLTDDPEKLKLLPHKMTIFHRLMDADAYRNKTVPSADSLYEEAQALMFGGADTVGSTLMVGTHYLLQLPEKLQKLKDELKAAWPSLNANEPKLRDLEKLPYLNAVLKEALRINSGVVSGLLRVVPPSGAVIDGVTVPPGTNVSCGSTFIHYNADIFPEPDKFIPERWLESTDLDSWLVAFSRGPRMCLGLNLAWAELRLILAHTFRKFDLTLAEPMPEKLPFRDTFLPHYYGKHLQVKMQPLKE
;
A
#
# COMPACT_ATOMS: atom_id res chain seq x y z
N MET A 1 -14.99 -12.13 56.87
CA MET A 1 -14.85 -12.32 55.41
C MET A 1 -13.80 -11.37 54.81
N ALA A 2 -13.89 -10.05 54.90
CA ALA A 2 -12.93 -9.11 54.27
C ALA A 2 -11.44 -9.33 54.66
N ASN A 3 -11.12 -9.73 55.87
CA ASN A 3 -9.73 -9.99 56.32
C ASN A 3 -9.14 -11.30 55.81
N GLN A 4 -9.95 -12.31 55.51
CA GLN A 4 -9.49 -13.56 54.89
C GLN A 4 -9.23 -13.39 53.42
N ASP A 5 -10.06 -12.64 52.70
CA ASP A 5 -9.85 -12.32 51.27
C ASP A 5 -8.60 -11.48 51.02
N ALA A 6 -8.31 -10.54 51.93
CA ALA A 6 -7.05 -9.72 51.86
C ALA A 6 -5.81 -10.60 52.09
N GLY A 7 -5.85 -11.58 52.98
CA GLY A 7 -4.76 -12.53 53.22
C GLY A 7 -4.48 -13.45 52.03
N ILE A 8 -5.54 -13.93 51.36
CA ILE A 8 -5.43 -14.77 50.15
C ILE A 8 -4.86 -13.97 48.98
N LEU A 9 -5.34 -12.76 48.76
CA LEU A 9 -4.82 -11.86 47.72
C LEU A 9 -3.34 -11.49 47.94
N ALA A 10 -2.92 -11.30 49.18
CA ALA A 10 -1.53 -10.98 49.56
C ALA A 10 -0.55 -12.12 49.22
N VAL A 11 -1.00 -13.36 49.13
CA VAL A 11 -0.17 -14.53 48.75
C VAL A 11 -0.32 -14.82 47.26
N LEU A 12 -1.53 -14.72 46.72
CA LEU A 12 -1.79 -15.03 45.27
C LEU A 12 -1.16 -14.06 44.29
N LEU A 13 -1.13 -12.75 44.61
CA LEU A 13 -0.54 -11.74 43.73
C LEU A 13 1.00 -11.91 43.58
N PRO A 14 1.80 -12.08 44.67
CA PRO A 14 3.21 -12.37 44.52
C PRO A 14 3.51 -13.70 43.83
N ALA A 15 2.71 -14.74 44.10
CA ALA A 15 2.85 -16.04 43.44
C ALA A 15 2.55 -15.96 41.93
N ALA A 16 1.49 -15.28 41.54
CA ALA A 16 1.18 -15.02 40.13
C ALA A 16 2.28 -14.21 39.45
N LEU A 17 2.80 -13.17 40.11
CA LEU A 17 3.91 -12.36 39.57
C LEU A 17 5.20 -13.19 39.41
N ALA A 18 5.55 -14.01 40.41
CA ALA A 18 6.71 -14.90 40.36
C ALA A 18 6.59 -15.91 39.20
N THR A 19 5.38 -16.50 39.04
CA THR A 19 5.09 -17.40 37.93
C THR A 19 5.22 -16.73 36.58
N ALA A 20 4.69 -15.52 36.44
CA ALA A 20 4.82 -14.72 35.21
C ALA A 20 6.28 -14.38 34.89
N ILE A 21 7.07 -14.02 35.88
CA ILE A 21 8.52 -13.76 35.73
C ILE A 21 9.25 -15.03 35.31
N ALA A 22 8.99 -16.16 36.00
CA ALA A 22 9.60 -17.45 35.66
C ALA A 22 9.27 -17.87 34.22
N TYR A 23 8.02 -17.72 33.81
CA TYR A 23 7.58 -17.98 32.43
C TYR A 23 8.26 -17.06 31.41
N ALA A 24 8.41 -15.78 31.71
CA ALA A 24 9.11 -14.83 30.85
C ALA A 24 10.61 -15.19 30.72
N VAL A 25 11.28 -15.52 31.84
CA VAL A 25 12.69 -15.98 31.84
C VAL A 25 12.84 -17.28 31.03
N TYR A 26 11.95 -18.25 31.27
CA TYR A 26 11.94 -19.47 30.47
C TYR A 26 11.78 -19.19 28.98
N GLY A 27 10.86 -18.30 28.60
CA GLY A 27 10.64 -17.89 27.20
C GLY A 27 11.87 -17.27 26.58
N VAL A 28 12.59 -16.42 27.31
CA VAL A 28 13.86 -15.82 26.87
C VAL A 28 14.91 -16.90 26.64
N ILE A 29 15.13 -17.79 27.62
CA ILE A 29 16.12 -18.87 27.52
C ILE A 29 15.78 -19.79 26.34
N TYR A 30 14.51 -20.20 26.23
CA TYR A 30 14.05 -21.03 25.13
C TYR A 30 14.31 -20.34 23.77
N ASN A 31 13.89 -19.09 23.62
CA ASN A 31 14.01 -18.36 22.35
C ASN A 31 15.48 -18.15 21.92
N VAL A 32 16.38 -17.98 22.87
CA VAL A 32 17.81 -17.74 22.60
C VAL A 32 18.53 -19.05 22.26
N TYR A 33 18.26 -20.14 23.01
CA TYR A 33 19.10 -21.35 22.94
C TYR A 33 18.40 -22.55 22.33
N PHE A 34 17.10 -22.72 22.49
CA PHE A 34 16.36 -23.95 22.14
C PHE A 34 15.37 -23.77 20.97
N HIS A 35 15.05 -22.54 20.61
CA HIS A 35 14.15 -22.28 19.50
C HIS A 35 14.75 -22.78 18.18
N PRO A 36 13.94 -23.35 17.22
CA PRO A 36 14.45 -23.80 15.92
C PRO A 36 15.22 -22.72 15.14
N LEU A 37 14.95 -21.44 15.42
CA LEU A 37 15.66 -20.30 14.83
C LEU A 37 16.85 -19.81 15.67
N ALA A 38 17.27 -20.49 16.72
CA ALA A 38 18.38 -20.05 17.61
C ALA A 38 19.69 -19.83 16.83
N LYS A 39 19.95 -20.67 15.82
CA LYS A 39 21.13 -20.61 14.97
C LYS A 39 21.23 -19.37 14.09
N PHE A 40 20.12 -18.70 13.80
CA PHE A 40 20.11 -17.54 12.89
C PHE A 40 20.62 -16.29 13.60
N PRO A 41 21.48 -15.50 12.92
CA PRO A 41 22.00 -14.24 13.46
C PRO A 41 20.91 -13.18 13.57
N GLY A 42 21.13 -12.21 14.42
CA GLY A 42 20.22 -11.06 14.61
C GLY A 42 20.41 -10.41 15.98
N PRO A 43 19.78 -9.24 16.22
CA PRO A 43 19.86 -8.54 17.48
C PRO A 43 19.45 -9.44 18.66
N PRO A 44 20.23 -9.51 19.75
CA PRO A 44 19.91 -10.39 20.88
C PRO A 44 18.50 -10.15 21.45
N VAL A 45 18.10 -8.88 21.56
CA VAL A 45 16.76 -8.50 22.07
C VAL A 45 15.66 -8.94 21.10
N ALA A 46 15.89 -8.86 19.79
CA ALA A 46 14.93 -9.32 18.79
C ALA A 46 14.63 -10.83 18.90
N LYS A 47 15.66 -11.64 19.27
CA LYS A 47 15.48 -13.07 19.51
C LYS A 47 14.54 -13.36 20.67
N THR A 48 14.43 -12.47 21.65
CA THR A 48 13.66 -12.68 22.88
C THR A 48 12.22 -12.19 22.77
N THR A 49 11.99 -11.07 22.09
CA THR A 49 10.68 -10.42 22.08
C THR A 49 10.41 -9.62 20.80
N ILE A 50 9.14 -9.59 20.39
CA ILE A 50 8.65 -8.73 19.29
C ILE A 50 8.63 -7.25 19.71
N TYR A 51 8.57 -6.95 21.00
CA TYR A 51 8.51 -5.56 21.49
C TYR A 51 9.77 -4.76 21.16
N TRP A 52 10.87 -5.41 20.79
CA TRP A 52 12.01 -4.72 20.18
C TRP A 52 11.62 -4.00 18.88
N LYS A 53 10.87 -4.67 17.98
CA LYS A 53 10.35 -4.01 16.77
C LYS A 53 9.39 -2.88 17.12
N ALA A 54 8.51 -3.10 18.10
CA ALA A 54 7.60 -2.06 18.59
C ALA A 54 8.38 -0.83 19.12
N TYR A 55 9.46 -1.04 19.84
CA TYR A 55 10.32 0.06 20.31
C TYR A 55 10.92 0.84 19.13
N VAL A 56 11.47 0.15 18.13
CA VAL A 56 12.04 0.77 16.93
C VAL A 56 11.00 1.58 16.15
N GLU A 57 9.84 0.99 15.86
CA GLU A 57 8.83 1.60 15.01
C GLU A 57 7.95 2.63 15.74
N CYS A 58 7.54 2.36 16.99
CA CYS A 58 6.59 3.21 17.72
C CYS A 58 7.27 4.26 18.59
N VAL A 59 8.40 3.91 19.26
CA VAL A 59 9.09 4.83 20.19
C VAL A 59 10.18 5.62 19.48
N GLN A 60 11.10 4.93 18.77
CA GLN A 60 12.16 5.60 18.01
C GLN A 60 11.64 6.20 16.70
N GLN A 61 10.45 5.82 16.25
CA GLN A 61 9.82 6.27 15.01
C GLN A 61 10.68 6.05 13.75
N ARG A 62 11.52 5.01 13.77
CA ARG A 62 12.40 4.66 12.64
C ARG A 62 11.65 3.80 11.60
N SER A 63 11.94 4.00 10.33
CA SER A 63 11.51 3.13 9.24
C SER A 63 12.13 1.74 9.40
N PHE A 64 11.30 0.71 9.60
CA PHE A 64 11.84 -0.63 9.83
C PHE A 64 12.54 -1.20 8.59
N CYS A 65 12.11 -0.85 7.38
CA CYS A 65 12.81 -1.21 6.14
C CYS A 65 14.25 -0.67 6.11
N HIS A 66 14.52 0.54 6.60
CA HIS A 66 15.88 1.09 6.71
C HIS A 66 16.71 0.38 7.79
N VAL A 67 16.08 0.06 8.93
CA VAL A 67 16.73 -0.73 10.01
C VAL A 67 17.11 -2.12 9.48
N LEU A 68 16.27 -2.75 8.65
CA LEU A 68 16.62 -4.02 8.02
C LEU A 68 17.88 -3.93 7.15
N VAL A 69 18.06 -2.84 6.40
CA VAL A 69 19.28 -2.63 5.61
C VAL A 69 20.53 -2.59 6.52
N GLU A 70 20.44 -1.88 7.65
CA GLU A 70 21.53 -1.84 8.65
C GLU A 70 21.81 -3.22 9.23
N LEU A 71 20.76 -3.97 9.58
CA LEU A 71 20.90 -5.31 10.14
C LEU A 71 21.52 -6.30 9.16
N HIS A 72 21.14 -6.26 7.88
CA HIS A 72 21.72 -7.13 6.89
C HIS A 72 23.19 -6.81 6.60
N LYS A 73 23.60 -5.54 6.70
CA LYS A 73 25.05 -5.18 6.67
C LYS A 73 25.83 -5.78 7.83
N GLN A 74 25.19 -5.92 9.00
CA GLN A 74 25.84 -6.43 10.22
C GLN A 74 25.80 -7.96 10.32
N TYR A 75 24.67 -8.58 9.95
CA TYR A 75 24.37 -9.99 10.26
C TYR A 75 24.33 -10.89 9.02
N GLY A 76 24.44 -10.35 7.80
CA GLY A 76 24.43 -11.12 6.56
C GLY A 76 23.05 -11.23 5.93
N SER A 77 22.90 -12.16 4.98
CA SER A 77 21.73 -12.27 4.09
C SER A 77 20.44 -12.75 4.76
N VAL A 78 20.53 -13.39 5.94
CA VAL A 78 19.37 -13.89 6.69
C VAL A 78 19.47 -13.40 8.13
N VAL A 79 18.45 -12.65 8.58
CA VAL A 79 18.46 -12.04 9.91
C VAL A 79 17.19 -12.43 10.68
N ARG A 80 17.37 -12.90 11.92
CA ARG A 80 16.25 -13.14 12.85
C ARG A 80 15.85 -11.82 13.52
N VAL A 81 14.69 -11.29 13.14
CA VAL A 81 14.19 -9.96 13.51
C VAL A 81 13.08 -9.98 14.57
N ALA A 82 12.61 -11.17 14.93
CA ALA A 82 11.71 -11.41 16.05
C ALA A 82 11.85 -12.89 16.48
N PRO A 83 11.26 -13.32 17.63
CA PRO A 83 11.40 -14.70 18.10
C PRO A 83 11.10 -15.76 17.05
N ASN A 84 10.08 -15.57 16.23
CA ASN A 84 9.69 -16.51 15.17
C ASN A 84 9.66 -15.84 13.78
N GLU A 85 10.60 -14.93 13.48
CA GLU A 85 10.59 -14.20 12.21
C GLU A 85 11.99 -14.07 11.62
N LEU A 86 12.14 -14.45 10.34
CA LEU A 86 13.34 -14.25 9.53
C LEU A 86 13.08 -13.27 8.40
N HIS A 87 14.01 -12.36 8.19
CA HIS A 87 14.06 -11.51 7.02
C HIS A 87 15.25 -11.90 6.13
N PHE A 88 15.00 -11.94 4.82
CA PHE A 88 15.98 -12.27 3.79
C PHE A 88 16.31 -11.04 2.95
N ALA A 89 17.56 -10.90 2.53
CA ALA A 89 18.04 -9.80 1.70
C ALA A 89 18.32 -10.19 0.25
N ASN A 90 18.63 -11.46 -0.01
CA ASN A 90 18.99 -11.88 -1.35
C ASN A 90 17.78 -11.91 -2.30
N PRO A 91 17.94 -11.49 -3.56
CA PRO A 91 16.85 -11.51 -4.55
C PRO A 91 16.25 -12.90 -4.80
N GLN A 92 17.05 -13.97 -4.72
CA GLN A 92 16.55 -15.34 -4.85
C GLN A 92 15.51 -15.66 -3.77
N ALA A 93 15.72 -15.21 -2.53
CA ALA A 93 14.74 -15.40 -1.45
C ALA A 93 13.38 -14.76 -1.76
N TYR A 94 13.36 -13.62 -2.46
CA TYR A 94 12.10 -13.00 -2.89
C TYR A 94 11.32 -13.93 -3.83
N HIS A 95 11.99 -14.53 -4.81
CA HIS A 95 11.36 -15.48 -5.73
C HIS A 95 10.95 -16.78 -5.04
N ASP A 96 11.72 -17.24 -4.07
CA ASP A 96 11.39 -18.46 -3.32
C ASP A 96 10.17 -18.26 -2.41
N ILE A 97 10.00 -17.07 -1.82
CA ILE A 97 8.85 -16.75 -0.96
C ILE A 97 7.60 -16.41 -1.78
N TYR A 98 7.73 -15.54 -2.78
CA TYR A 98 6.59 -14.94 -3.50
C TYR A 98 6.47 -15.48 -4.94
N ASN A 99 6.14 -16.74 -5.08
CA ASN A 99 5.93 -17.37 -6.39
C ASN A 99 4.56 -18.05 -6.51
N ASN A 100 4.16 -18.38 -7.73
CA ASN A 100 2.84 -18.97 -8.01
C ASN A 100 2.62 -20.38 -7.44
N LYS A 101 3.70 -21.10 -7.08
CA LYS A 101 3.62 -22.43 -6.48
C LYS A 101 3.32 -22.36 -4.98
N ASN A 102 3.76 -21.28 -4.31
CA ASN A 102 3.62 -21.10 -2.88
C ASN A 102 2.23 -20.57 -2.52
N ARG A 103 1.45 -21.41 -1.86
CA ARG A 103 0.13 -21.08 -1.33
C ARG A 103 0.21 -20.80 0.16
N TRP A 104 1.23 -20.03 0.57
CA TRP A 104 1.50 -19.77 1.97
C TRP A 104 0.51 -18.76 2.55
N ASP A 105 0.22 -18.96 3.82
CA ASP A 105 -0.66 -18.09 4.56
C ASP A 105 0.05 -16.79 4.97
N LYS A 106 -0.73 -15.79 5.27
CA LYS A 106 -0.26 -14.50 5.76
C LYS A 106 -0.04 -14.53 7.27
N GLU A 107 0.91 -13.75 7.76
CA GLU A 107 1.16 -13.61 9.20
C GLU A 107 0.07 -12.75 9.86
N ALA A 108 -0.51 -13.25 10.96
CA ALA A 108 -1.72 -12.69 11.53
C ALA A 108 -1.54 -11.27 12.10
N ARG A 109 -0.45 -11.01 12.83
CA ARG A 109 -0.24 -9.73 13.52
C ARG A 109 -0.21 -8.55 12.56
N LEU A 110 0.54 -8.68 11.45
CA LEU A 110 0.60 -7.63 10.44
C LEU A 110 -0.77 -7.42 9.79
N TYR A 111 -1.37 -8.50 9.29
CA TYR A 111 -2.57 -8.34 8.46
C TYR A 111 -3.84 -8.04 9.25
N LYS A 112 -3.97 -8.49 10.49
CA LYS A 112 -5.08 -8.09 11.39
C LYS A 112 -4.98 -6.65 11.90
N SER A 113 -3.81 -6.01 11.77
CA SER A 113 -3.68 -4.60 12.13
C SER A 113 -4.48 -3.67 11.21
N PHE A 114 -4.80 -4.10 9.99
CA PHE A 114 -5.61 -3.34 9.04
C PHE A 114 -7.12 -3.35 9.37
N ASN A 115 -7.56 -4.26 10.24
CA ASN A 115 -8.98 -4.43 10.58
C ASN A 115 -9.86 -4.70 9.34
N GLU A 116 -9.35 -5.54 8.43
CA GLU A 116 -9.97 -5.94 7.17
C GLU A 116 -9.96 -7.47 7.03
N ASP A 117 -10.18 -8.17 8.14
CA ASP A 117 -9.95 -9.62 8.30
C ASP A 117 -10.75 -10.47 7.31
N ARG A 118 -11.88 -9.93 6.79
CA ARG A 118 -12.81 -10.60 5.87
C ARG A 118 -12.76 -10.04 4.44
N SER A 119 -11.70 -9.30 4.09
CA SER A 119 -11.43 -8.81 2.74
C SER A 119 -10.47 -9.73 1.98
N SER A 120 -10.39 -9.59 0.65
CA SER A 120 -9.41 -10.30 -0.20
C SER A 120 -7.97 -10.03 0.22
N PHE A 121 -7.72 -8.82 0.78
CA PHE A 121 -6.44 -8.44 1.32
C PHE A 121 -6.23 -9.02 2.73
N GLY A 122 -7.22 -8.95 3.61
CA GLY A 122 -7.11 -9.32 5.03
C GLY A 122 -7.12 -10.82 5.30
N TYR A 123 -7.81 -11.62 4.49
CA TYR A 123 -7.84 -13.08 4.67
C TYR A 123 -6.45 -13.68 4.83
N LEU A 124 -6.23 -14.36 5.94
CA LEU A 124 -4.93 -14.96 6.26
C LEU A 124 -4.67 -16.19 5.41
N THR A 125 -5.64 -17.11 5.30
CA THR A 125 -5.45 -18.35 4.56
C THR A 125 -5.50 -18.12 3.05
N TYR A 126 -4.70 -18.88 2.32
CA TYR A 126 -4.73 -18.85 0.86
C TYR A 126 -6.11 -19.19 0.30
N ALA A 127 -6.80 -20.18 0.91
CA ALA A 127 -8.08 -20.68 0.40
C ALA A 127 -9.19 -19.62 0.47
N GLU A 128 -9.32 -18.91 1.61
CA GLU A 128 -10.31 -17.84 1.79
C GLU A 128 -10.05 -16.69 0.83
N ALA A 129 -8.81 -16.21 0.78
CA ALA A 129 -8.43 -15.12 -0.10
C ALA A 129 -8.62 -15.47 -1.58
N LYS A 130 -8.31 -16.72 -1.98
CA LYS A 130 -8.51 -17.17 -3.37
C LYS A 130 -9.98 -17.10 -3.77
N ASN A 131 -10.89 -17.56 -2.93
CA ASN A 131 -12.32 -17.53 -3.23
C ASN A 131 -12.81 -16.09 -3.50
N ARG A 132 -12.40 -15.13 -2.68
CA ARG A 132 -12.74 -13.72 -2.89
C ARG A 132 -12.01 -13.12 -4.09
N LYS A 133 -10.72 -13.41 -4.24
CA LYS A 133 -9.90 -12.89 -5.33
C LYS A 133 -10.36 -13.40 -6.70
N ASP A 134 -10.79 -14.65 -6.81
CA ASP A 134 -11.35 -15.21 -8.06
C ASP A 134 -12.56 -14.41 -8.56
N VAL A 135 -13.40 -13.91 -7.65
CA VAL A 135 -14.54 -13.04 -8.00
C VAL A 135 -14.05 -11.69 -8.51
N LEU A 136 -13.13 -11.05 -7.78
CA LEU A 136 -12.65 -9.70 -8.08
C LEU A 136 -11.75 -9.63 -9.32
N THR A 137 -10.95 -10.66 -9.60
CA THR A 137 -9.96 -10.66 -10.69
C THR A 137 -10.57 -10.32 -12.06
N ARG A 138 -11.83 -10.69 -12.28
CA ARG A 138 -12.51 -10.36 -13.55
C ARG A 138 -12.73 -8.87 -13.73
N SER A 139 -13.06 -8.14 -12.64
CA SER A 139 -13.25 -6.68 -12.68
C SER A 139 -11.92 -5.93 -12.85
N PHE A 140 -10.80 -6.54 -12.48
CA PHE A 140 -9.46 -5.96 -12.62
C PHE A 140 -8.67 -6.57 -13.80
N SER A 141 -9.32 -7.32 -14.68
CA SER A 141 -8.68 -7.84 -15.91
C SER A 141 -8.34 -6.69 -16.87
N GLN A 142 -7.37 -6.93 -17.77
CA GLN A 142 -6.99 -5.95 -18.80
C GLN A 142 -8.23 -5.49 -19.60
N ALA A 143 -9.07 -6.42 -20.03
CA ALA A 143 -10.27 -6.09 -20.79
C ALA A 143 -11.27 -5.23 -19.99
N ALA A 144 -11.46 -5.52 -18.69
CA ALA A 144 -12.36 -4.72 -17.86
C ALA A 144 -11.80 -3.29 -17.63
N ILE A 145 -10.49 -3.12 -17.53
CA ILE A 145 -9.87 -1.80 -17.41
C ILE A 145 -9.94 -1.02 -18.74
N GLU A 146 -9.77 -1.68 -19.88
CA GLU A 146 -9.99 -1.06 -21.18
C GLU A 146 -11.45 -0.59 -21.37
N GLU A 147 -12.42 -1.34 -20.85
CA GLU A 147 -13.83 -0.93 -20.84
C GLU A 147 -14.08 0.26 -19.90
N ALA A 148 -13.31 0.35 -18.78
CA ALA A 148 -13.35 1.45 -17.83
C ALA A 148 -12.44 2.64 -18.22
N GLU A 149 -11.80 2.63 -19.39
CA GLU A 149 -10.86 3.67 -19.84
C GLU A 149 -11.47 5.08 -19.79
N SER A 150 -12.71 5.23 -20.25
CA SER A 150 -13.41 6.52 -20.25
C SER A 150 -13.54 7.10 -18.83
N LEU A 151 -13.80 6.25 -17.85
CA LEU A 151 -13.87 6.68 -16.44
C LEU A 151 -12.51 7.26 -15.96
N CYS A 152 -11.41 6.57 -16.25
CA CYS A 152 -10.07 7.04 -15.88
C CYS A 152 -9.71 8.35 -16.59
N ILE A 153 -10.07 8.47 -17.88
CA ILE A 153 -9.88 9.69 -18.67
C ILE A 153 -10.70 10.85 -18.07
N ASP A 154 -11.96 10.64 -17.75
CA ASP A 154 -12.83 11.69 -17.21
C ASP A 154 -12.30 12.20 -15.86
N LYS A 155 -11.81 11.33 -14.98
CA LYS A 155 -11.19 11.75 -13.72
C LYS A 155 -9.85 12.43 -13.94
N THR A 156 -9.06 12.01 -14.92
CA THR A 156 -7.83 12.70 -15.32
C THR A 156 -8.12 14.11 -15.86
N LYS A 157 -9.19 14.28 -16.63
CA LYS A 157 -9.65 15.62 -17.09
C LYS A 157 -10.08 16.50 -15.93
N ALA A 158 -10.82 15.94 -14.96
CA ALA A 158 -11.20 16.66 -13.75
C ALA A 158 -9.97 17.16 -12.97
N LEU A 159 -8.94 16.32 -12.83
CA LEU A 159 -7.67 16.73 -12.23
C LEU A 159 -7.00 17.86 -13.02
N CYS A 160 -6.93 17.76 -14.36
CA CYS A 160 -6.38 18.85 -15.19
C CYS A 160 -7.16 20.15 -15.03
N ALA A 161 -8.48 20.10 -14.99
CA ALA A 161 -9.32 21.27 -14.73
C ALA A 161 -9.08 21.88 -13.33
N ALA A 162 -8.85 21.03 -12.32
CA ALA A 162 -8.46 21.50 -10.99
C ALA A 162 -7.07 22.19 -11.01
N PHE A 163 -6.12 21.63 -11.74
CA PHE A 163 -4.81 22.27 -11.95
C PHE A 163 -4.91 23.63 -12.65
N GLU A 164 -5.78 23.76 -13.65
CA GLU A 164 -6.06 25.05 -14.27
C GLU A 164 -6.67 26.06 -13.30
N ARG A 165 -7.58 25.63 -12.43
CA ARG A 165 -8.15 26.49 -11.37
C ARG A 165 -7.07 27.00 -10.42
N GLN A 166 -6.15 26.13 -9.98
CA GLN A 166 -5.01 26.52 -9.13
C GLN A 166 -4.09 27.51 -9.85
N SER A 167 -3.77 27.23 -11.13
CA SER A 167 -2.94 28.13 -11.95
C SER A 167 -3.55 29.53 -12.09
N LYS A 168 -4.86 29.62 -12.43
CA LYS A 168 -5.59 30.88 -12.53
C LYS A 168 -5.62 31.66 -11.20
N ALA A 169 -5.64 30.94 -10.08
CA ALA A 169 -5.58 31.53 -8.75
C ALA A 169 -4.15 31.87 -8.30
N SER A 170 -3.13 31.62 -9.14
CA SER A 170 -1.70 31.77 -8.83
C SER A 170 -1.26 30.96 -7.59
N LYS A 171 -1.94 29.85 -7.30
CA LYS A 171 -1.63 28.93 -6.23
C LYS A 171 -0.72 27.78 -6.69
N SER A 172 0.07 27.22 -5.77
CA SER A 172 0.73 25.93 -5.95
C SER A 172 -0.24 24.79 -5.70
N ALA A 173 0.06 23.62 -6.24
CA ALA A 173 -0.65 22.39 -5.96
C ALA A 173 0.25 21.41 -5.18
N ASP A 174 -0.31 20.81 -4.14
CA ASP A 174 0.26 19.64 -3.47
C ASP A 174 0.02 18.41 -4.35
N LEU A 175 1.07 17.91 -4.99
CA LEU A 175 0.92 16.81 -5.95
C LEU A 175 0.63 15.47 -5.28
N LEU A 176 1.07 15.25 -4.04
CA LEU A 176 0.71 14.02 -3.33
C LEU A 176 -0.81 13.95 -3.12
N PHE A 177 -1.38 15.04 -2.61
CA PHE A 177 -2.82 15.10 -2.35
C PHE A 177 -3.64 15.17 -3.64
N ALA A 178 -3.19 15.93 -4.64
CA ALA A 178 -3.87 16.01 -5.93
C ALA A 178 -4.00 14.63 -6.61
N TYR A 179 -2.91 13.87 -6.67
CA TYR A 179 -2.93 12.54 -7.26
C TYR A 179 -3.72 11.53 -6.42
N ARG A 180 -3.63 11.61 -5.08
CA ARG A 180 -4.47 10.78 -4.19
C ARG A 180 -5.96 11.08 -4.33
N CYS A 181 -6.35 12.35 -4.45
CA CYS A 181 -7.74 12.76 -4.69
C CYS A 181 -8.27 12.13 -5.99
N MET A 182 -7.48 12.22 -7.07
CA MET A 182 -7.86 11.65 -8.36
C MET A 182 -8.03 10.13 -8.28
N SER A 183 -7.04 9.41 -7.72
CA SER A 183 -7.11 7.95 -7.59
C SER A 183 -8.24 7.52 -6.65
N MET A 184 -8.55 8.31 -5.60
CA MET A 184 -9.71 8.08 -4.74
C MET A 184 -11.02 8.19 -5.53
N ASP A 185 -11.18 9.21 -6.36
CA ASP A 185 -12.36 9.36 -7.20
C ASP A 185 -12.50 8.23 -8.23
N VAL A 186 -11.38 7.75 -8.79
CA VAL A 186 -11.38 6.59 -9.70
C VAL A 186 -11.87 5.35 -8.96
N ILE A 187 -11.25 4.98 -7.84
CA ILE A 187 -11.60 3.73 -7.15
C ILE A 187 -13.01 3.75 -6.58
N MET A 188 -13.49 4.91 -6.07
CA MET A 188 -14.87 5.07 -5.62
C MET A 188 -15.88 4.89 -6.77
N THR A 189 -15.59 5.50 -7.92
CA THR A 189 -16.45 5.34 -9.11
C THR A 189 -16.41 3.90 -9.62
N PHE A 190 -15.24 3.27 -9.62
CA PHE A 190 -15.07 1.89 -10.05
C PHE A 190 -15.77 0.89 -9.12
N CYS A 191 -15.81 1.16 -7.82
CA CYS A 191 -16.53 0.34 -6.85
C CYS A 191 -18.04 0.56 -6.89
N PHE A 192 -18.48 1.83 -6.81
CA PHE A 192 -19.87 2.20 -6.52
C PHE A 192 -20.56 3.02 -7.62
N GLY A 193 -19.87 3.29 -8.72
CA GLY A 193 -20.40 4.10 -9.83
C GLY A 193 -20.50 5.60 -9.53
N LYS A 194 -19.99 6.07 -8.38
CA LYS A 194 -20.02 7.49 -7.97
C LYS A 194 -18.70 7.89 -7.33
N PRO A 195 -18.12 9.04 -7.74
CA PRO A 195 -16.97 9.62 -7.03
C PRO A 195 -17.39 10.21 -5.69
N ILE A 196 -16.42 10.62 -4.91
CA ILE A 196 -16.62 11.49 -3.75
C ILE A 196 -16.22 12.94 -4.04
N ASP A 197 -15.85 13.21 -5.30
CA ASP A 197 -15.41 14.50 -5.82
C ASP A 197 -14.23 15.10 -5.03
N ALA A 198 -13.29 14.21 -4.64
CA ALA A 198 -12.10 14.57 -3.88
C ALA A 198 -11.22 15.57 -4.62
N VAL A 199 -11.16 15.49 -5.95
CA VAL A 199 -10.39 16.40 -6.82
C VAL A 199 -10.91 17.84 -6.75
N ASP A 200 -12.19 18.04 -6.43
CA ASP A 200 -12.80 19.36 -6.33
C ASP A 200 -12.64 20.00 -4.94
N ALA A 201 -12.07 19.29 -3.99
CA ALA A 201 -11.78 19.83 -2.67
C ALA A 201 -10.78 21.01 -2.76
N PRO A 202 -10.99 22.09 -1.99
CA PRO A 202 -10.07 23.23 -1.97
C PRO A 202 -8.63 22.77 -1.69
N ASP A 203 -7.68 23.23 -2.53
CA ASP A 203 -6.25 22.93 -2.42
C ASP A 203 -5.96 21.41 -2.33
N PHE A 204 -6.83 20.56 -2.89
CA PHE A 204 -6.80 19.09 -2.83
C PHE A 204 -6.87 18.51 -1.40
N GLN A 205 -7.37 19.30 -0.45
CA GLN A 205 -7.51 18.92 0.95
C GLN A 205 -8.84 18.16 1.20
N ALA A 206 -9.11 17.13 0.39
CA ALA A 206 -10.27 16.28 0.64
C ALA A 206 -10.16 15.63 2.03
N PRO A 207 -11.20 15.74 2.90
CA PRO A 207 -11.11 15.27 4.28
C PRO A 207 -10.61 13.83 4.43
N ILE A 208 -10.98 12.96 3.49
CA ILE A 208 -10.53 11.56 3.50
C ILE A 208 -9.04 11.43 3.17
N VAL A 209 -8.53 12.18 2.21
CA VAL A 209 -7.12 12.12 1.81
C VAL A 209 -6.23 12.65 2.94
N VAL A 210 -6.64 13.76 3.57
CA VAL A 210 -5.96 14.30 4.75
C VAL A 210 -5.97 13.29 5.90
N ALA A 211 -7.12 12.65 6.15
CA ALA A 211 -7.26 11.68 7.23
C ALA A 211 -6.47 10.40 6.99
N MET A 212 -6.35 9.93 5.75
CA MET A 212 -5.50 8.79 5.39
C MET A 212 -4.03 9.10 5.69
N ASP A 213 -3.56 10.28 5.33
CA ASP A 213 -2.20 10.71 5.60
C ASP A 213 -1.94 10.82 7.11
N ALA A 214 -2.79 11.50 7.85
CA ALA A 214 -2.68 11.68 9.30
C ALA A 214 -2.77 10.35 10.09
N SER A 215 -3.49 9.35 9.57
CA SER A 215 -3.67 8.06 10.24
C SER A 215 -2.50 7.08 10.04
N ALA A 216 -1.69 7.26 9.01
CA ALA A 216 -0.61 6.34 8.66
C ALA A 216 0.39 6.08 9.80
N PRO A 217 0.86 7.08 10.57
CA PRO A 217 1.75 6.83 11.71
C PRO A 217 1.07 6.07 12.87
N VAL A 218 -0.25 6.27 13.08
CA VAL A 218 -1.00 5.60 14.15
C VAL A 218 -1.18 4.12 13.85
N PHE A 219 -1.38 3.77 12.59
CA PHE A 219 -1.52 2.39 12.11
C PHE A 219 -0.35 1.48 12.57
N VAL A 220 0.87 2.02 12.64
CA VAL A 220 2.04 1.26 13.09
C VAL A 220 1.84 0.67 14.49
N ASN A 221 1.15 1.38 15.39
CA ASN A 221 0.89 0.91 16.75
C ASN A 221 -0.10 -0.27 16.79
N PHE A 222 -1.00 -0.37 15.80
CA PHE A 222 -1.98 -1.46 15.72
C PHE A 222 -1.31 -2.83 15.51
N LYS A 223 -0.12 -2.87 14.91
CA LYS A 223 0.67 -4.09 14.76
C LYS A 223 1.10 -4.70 16.10
N TYR A 224 1.15 -3.91 17.17
CA TYR A 224 1.76 -4.30 18.45
C TYR A 224 0.79 -4.30 19.63
N SER A 225 -0.41 -3.74 19.48
CA SER A 225 -1.40 -3.66 20.56
C SER A 225 -2.82 -3.76 20.04
N ASP A 226 -3.41 -4.94 20.18
CA ASP A 226 -4.84 -5.15 19.91
C ASP A 226 -5.73 -4.33 20.86
N VAL A 227 -5.28 -4.09 22.09
CA VAL A 227 -6.00 -3.25 23.07
C VAL A 227 -6.08 -1.82 22.54
N PHE A 228 -4.95 -1.24 22.13
CA PHE A 228 -4.90 0.11 21.58
C PHE A 228 -5.72 0.20 20.29
N LYS A 229 -5.54 -0.75 19.35
CA LYS A 229 -6.33 -0.84 18.13
C LYS A 229 -7.83 -0.85 18.42
N ASN A 230 -8.28 -1.75 19.29
CA ASN A 230 -9.70 -1.85 19.64
C ASN A 230 -10.24 -0.60 20.34
N MET A 231 -9.45 0.06 21.18
CA MET A 231 -9.83 1.31 21.83
C MET A 231 -10.08 2.41 20.78
N ILE A 232 -9.20 2.55 19.78
CA ILE A 232 -9.34 3.53 18.72
C ILE A 232 -10.53 3.19 17.80
N LEU A 233 -10.58 1.94 17.30
CA LEU A 233 -11.60 1.54 16.30
C LEU A 233 -13.01 1.41 16.86
N LYS A 234 -13.17 1.16 18.16
CA LYS A 234 -14.48 1.09 18.84
C LYS A 234 -14.87 2.42 19.48
N CYS A 235 -14.06 3.46 19.37
CA CYS A 235 -14.41 4.80 19.83
C CYS A 235 -15.67 5.28 19.09
N PRO A 236 -16.68 5.82 19.80
CA PRO A 236 -17.85 6.38 19.13
C PRO A 236 -17.46 7.45 18.10
N PRO A 237 -18.06 7.46 16.90
CA PRO A 237 -17.65 8.35 15.81
C PRO A 237 -17.55 9.83 16.22
N ASN A 238 -18.55 10.35 16.94
CA ASN A 238 -18.56 11.74 17.38
C ASN A 238 -17.42 12.05 18.37
N LEU A 239 -17.10 11.11 19.27
CA LEU A 239 -16.00 11.26 20.21
C LEU A 239 -14.65 11.17 19.49
N SER A 240 -14.51 10.23 18.54
CA SER A 240 -13.31 10.08 17.73
C SER A 240 -12.97 11.37 16.96
N LYS A 241 -13.97 11.99 16.32
CA LYS A 241 -13.80 13.26 15.60
C LYS A 241 -13.36 14.42 16.49
N ILE A 242 -13.85 14.46 17.76
CA ILE A 242 -13.45 15.48 18.74
C ILE A 242 -12.02 15.23 19.22
N MET A 243 -11.67 13.97 19.48
CA MET A 243 -10.33 13.60 19.99
C MET A 243 -9.23 13.73 18.93
N SER A 244 -9.55 13.49 17.67
CA SER A 244 -8.63 13.58 16.55
C SER A 244 -9.32 14.18 15.32
N PRO A 245 -9.40 15.50 15.24
CA PRO A 245 -10.02 16.19 14.10
C PRO A 245 -9.35 15.84 12.76
N GLU A 246 -8.04 15.60 12.77
CA GLU A 246 -7.26 15.24 11.58
C GLU A 246 -7.73 13.91 10.97
N THR A 247 -8.24 12.99 11.78
CA THR A 247 -8.75 11.68 11.31
C THR A 247 -10.27 11.68 11.11
N ALA A 248 -10.94 12.80 11.28
CA ALA A 248 -12.39 12.89 11.14
C ALA A 248 -12.89 12.41 9.77
N GLY A 249 -12.17 12.76 8.69
CA GLY A 249 -12.48 12.31 7.33
C GLY A 249 -12.44 10.79 7.16
N LEU A 250 -11.60 10.06 7.92
CA LEU A 250 -11.59 8.60 7.91
C LEU A 250 -12.87 8.03 8.54
N VAL A 251 -13.33 8.64 9.63
CA VAL A 251 -14.61 8.27 10.27
C VAL A 251 -15.78 8.52 9.32
N ASP A 252 -15.76 9.65 8.61
CA ASP A 252 -16.78 9.99 7.61
C ASP A 252 -16.80 8.99 6.45
N LEU A 253 -15.61 8.59 5.93
CA LEU A 253 -15.52 7.55 4.90
C LEU A 253 -16.08 6.23 5.41
N GLN A 254 -15.71 5.81 6.61
CA GLN A 254 -16.20 4.54 7.18
C GLN A 254 -17.73 4.55 7.31
N GLN A 255 -18.32 5.66 7.73
CA GLN A 255 -19.76 5.83 7.80
C GLN A 255 -20.39 5.81 6.40
N LEU A 256 -19.79 6.50 5.42
CA LEU A 256 -20.25 6.50 4.04
C LEU A 256 -20.23 5.08 3.44
N LEU A 257 -19.11 4.37 3.58
CA LEU A 257 -18.99 3.01 3.06
C LEU A 257 -20.00 2.05 3.71
N ARG A 258 -20.18 2.14 5.04
CA ARG A 258 -21.19 1.33 5.74
C ARG A 258 -22.60 1.62 5.24
N SER A 259 -22.93 2.92 5.10
CA SER A 259 -24.24 3.34 4.59
C SER A 259 -24.48 2.83 3.16
N GLN A 260 -23.48 2.92 2.27
CA GLN A 260 -23.59 2.42 0.92
C GLN A 260 -23.75 0.88 0.89
N ILE A 261 -22.95 0.16 1.64
CA ILE A 261 -23.02 -1.31 1.69
C ILE A 261 -24.36 -1.78 2.27
N ASN A 262 -24.78 -1.22 3.40
CA ASN A 262 -26.08 -1.56 3.99
C ASN A 262 -27.23 -1.25 3.02
N GLY A 263 -27.18 -0.08 2.38
CA GLY A 263 -28.20 0.29 1.38
C GLY A 263 -28.30 -0.68 0.20
N LEU A 264 -27.17 -1.27 -0.22
CA LEU A 264 -27.13 -2.28 -1.31
C LEU A 264 -27.50 -3.69 -0.81
N THR A 265 -27.18 -4.04 0.45
CA THR A 265 -27.53 -5.36 1.02
C THR A 265 -29.01 -5.44 1.42
N ASP A 266 -29.59 -4.34 1.90
CA ASP A 266 -31.00 -4.25 2.25
C ASP A 266 -31.91 -4.22 1.01
N ASP A 267 -31.44 -3.63 -0.08
CA ASP A 267 -32.16 -3.50 -1.34
C ASP A 267 -31.21 -3.69 -2.53
N PRO A 268 -30.96 -4.95 -2.96
CA PRO A 268 -30.09 -5.26 -4.10
C PRO A 268 -30.55 -4.66 -5.43
N GLU A 269 -31.82 -4.29 -5.58
CA GLU A 269 -32.33 -3.62 -6.80
C GLU A 269 -31.64 -2.26 -7.04
N LYS A 270 -31.11 -1.63 -5.97
CA LYS A 270 -30.32 -0.40 -6.08
C LYS A 270 -29.06 -0.56 -6.92
N LEU A 271 -28.51 -1.79 -7.04
CA LEU A 271 -27.42 -2.05 -7.98
C LEU A 271 -27.78 -1.68 -9.42
N LYS A 272 -29.05 -1.89 -9.82
CA LYS A 272 -29.53 -1.54 -11.16
C LYS A 272 -29.59 -0.03 -11.41
N LEU A 273 -29.61 0.78 -10.34
CA LEU A 273 -29.63 2.24 -10.43
C LEU A 273 -28.23 2.86 -10.51
N LEU A 274 -27.17 2.06 -10.31
CA LEU A 274 -25.80 2.57 -10.44
C LEU A 274 -25.52 2.91 -11.92
N PRO A 275 -24.84 4.04 -12.18
CA PRO A 275 -24.69 4.57 -13.54
C PRO A 275 -23.86 3.68 -14.47
N HIS A 276 -23.04 2.80 -13.93
CA HIS A 276 -22.23 1.84 -14.68
C HIS A 276 -22.67 0.42 -14.37
N LYS A 277 -23.03 -0.35 -15.39
CA LYS A 277 -23.49 -1.74 -15.28
C LYS A 277 -22.44 -2.71 -14.71
N MET A 278 -21.17 -2.29 -14.60
CA MET A 278 -20.02 -3.13 -14.28
C MET A 278 -19.18 -2.57 -13.12
N THR A 279 -19.83 -2.07 -12.04
CA THR A 279 -19.06 -1.75 -10.83
C THR A 279 -18.58 -3.04 -10.13
N ILE A 280 -17.53 -2.92 -9.32
CA ILE A 280 -17.02 -4.06 -8.52
C ILE A 280 -18.13 -4.66 -7.65
N PHE A 281 -19.02 -3.83 -7.09
CA PHE A 281 -20.09 -4.28 -6.20
C PHE A 281 -21.21 -5.01 -6.92
N HIS A 282 -21.48 -4.78 -8.20
CA HIS A 282 -22.36 -5.67 -8.99
C HIS A 282 -21.87 -7.11 -8.95
N ARG A 283 -20.55 -7.29 -9.06
CA ARG A 283 -19.96 -8.63 -9.07
C ARG A 283 -19.84 -9.22 -7.66
N LEU A 284 -19.48 -8.42 -6.66
CA LEU A 284 -19.38 -8.88 -5.28
C LEU A 284 -20.73 -9.30 -4.68
N MET A 285 -21.83 -8.75 -5.18
CA MET A 285 -23.19 -9.06 -4.73
C MET A 285 -23.91 -10.07 -5.64
N ASP A 286 -23.26 -10.55 -6.68
CA ASP A 286 -23.77 -11.62 -7.54
C ASP A 286 -23.45 -12.98 -6.92
N ALA A 287 -24.49 -13.70 -6.44
CA ALA A 287 -24.32 -15.04 -5.86
C ALA A 287 -23.70 -16.03 -6.85
N ASP A 288 -23.97 -15.88 -8.16
CA ASP A 288 -23.42 -16.73 -9.21
C ASP A 288 -21.93 -16.54 -9.45
N ALA A 289 -21.37 -15.42 -8.97
CA ALA A 289 -19.94 -15.19 -8.99
C ALA A 289 -19.15 -16.09 -8.03
N TYR A 290 -19.82 -16.63 -6.99
CA TYR A 290 -19.21 -17.45 -5.97
C TYR A 290 -19.44 -18.93 -6.18
N ARG A 291 -18.43 -19.76 -5.87
CA ARG A 291 -18.53 -21.24 -5.98
C ARG A 291 -19.61 -21.83 -5.09
N ASN A 292 -19.81 -21.26 -3.91
CA ASN A 292 -20.81 -21.67 -2.92
C ASN A 292 -22.17 -20.98 -3.10
N LYS A 293 -22.33 -20.18 -4.16
CA LYS A 293 -23.57 -19.43 -4.49
C LYS A 293 -24.05 -18.53 -3.33
N THR A 294 -23.14 -18.03 -2.50
CA THR A 294 -23.48 -17.22 -1.33
C THR A 294 -22.79 -15.88 -1.39
N VAL A 295 -23.56 -14.79 -1.35
CA VAL A 295 -23.05 -13.42 -1.22
C VAL A 295 -22.44 -13.24 0.18
N PRO A 296 -21.28 -12.60 0.30
CA PRO A 296 -20.67 -12.30 1.59
C PRO A 296 -21.55 -11.41 2.47
N SER A 297 -21.33 -11.48 3.80
CA SER A 297 -22.03 -10.58 4.74
C SER A 297 -21.71 -9.11 4.47
N ALA A 298 -22.62 -8.20 4.87
CA ALA A 298 -22.44 -6.76 4.77
C ALA A 298 -21.12 -6.28 5.39
N ASP A 299 -20.73 -6.83 6.54
CA ASP A 299 -19.43 -6.54 7.15
C ASP A 299 -18.24 -6.96 6.29
N SER A 300 -18.31 -8.14 5.64
CA SER A 300 -17.23 -8.59 4.76
C SER A 300 -17.16 -7.74 3.49
N LEU A 301 -18.30 -7.30 2.95
CA LEU A 301 -18.37 -6.37 1.84
C LEU A 301 -17.84 -4.99 2.21
N TYR A 302 -18.12 -4.52 3.43
CA TYR A 302 -17.57 -3.28 3.96
C TYR A 302 -16.04 -3.33 4.09
N GLU A 303 -15.49 -4.41 4.66
CA GLU A 303 -14.05 -4.58 4.79
C GLU A 303 -13.37 -4.67 3.41
N GLU A 304 -14.03 -5.29 2.42
CA GLU A 304 -13.53 -5.28 1.04
C GLU A 304 -13.52 -3.88 0.43
N ALA A 305 -14.58 -3.08 0.65
CA ALA A 305 -14.63 -1.70 0.20
C ALA A 305 -13.48 -0.87 0.79
N GLN A 306 -13.25 -1.03 2.09
CA GLN A 306 -12.16 -0.36 2.81
C GLN A 306 -10.80 -0.74 2.22
N ALA A 307 -10.53 -2.03 2.02
CA ALA A 307 -9.29 -2.53 1.42
C ALA A 307 -9.04 -1.98 0.01
N LEU A 308 -10.09 -1.89 -0.81
CA LEU A 308 -10.00 -1.34 -2.16
C LEU A 308 -9.71 0.17 -2.16
N MET A 309 -10.35 0.94 -1.24
CA MET A 309 -10.12 2.38 -1.11
C MET A 309 -8.68 2.68 -0.70
N PHE A 310 -8.19 2.06 0.37
CA PHE A 310 -6.83 2.27 0.84
C PHE A 310 -5.78 1.80 -0.17
N GLY A 311 -6.01 0.65 -0.80
CA GLY A 311 -5.09 0.10 -1.80
C GLY A 311 -5.03 0.92 -3.08
N GLY A 312 -6.16 1.54 -3.51
CA GLY A 312 -6.26 2.27 -4.77
C GLY A 312 -5.75 3.71 -4.70
N ALA A 313 -6.00 4.42 -3.60
CA ALA A 313 -5.75 5.85 -3.57
C ALA A 313 -4.28 6.23 -3.33
N ASP A 314 -3.62 5.61 -2.34
CA ASP A 314 -2.32 6.06 -1.87
C ASP A 314 -1.16 5.63 -2.77
N THR A 315 -1.20 4.41 -3.30
CA THR A 315 -0.08 3.80 -4.04
C THR A 315 0.19 4.47 -5.38
N VAL A 316 -0.86 4.81 -6.13
CA VAL A 316 -0.75 5.52 -7.41
C VAL A 316 -0.30 6.95 -7.16
N GLY A 317 -0.93 7.64 -6.20
CA GLY A 317 -0.61 9.04 -5.88
C GLY A 317 0.84 9.23 -5.47
N SER A 318 1.36 8.39 -4.57
CA SER A 318 2.76 8.46 -4.13
C SER A 318 3.74 8.12 -5.25
N THR A 319 3.42 7.16 -6.12
CA THR A 319 4.29 6.81 -7.26
C THR A 319 4.40 7.97 -8.26
N LEU A 320 3.29 8.61 -8.60
CA LEU A 320 3.26 9.79 -9.49
C LEU A 320 4.01 10.97 -8.88
N MET A 321 3.82 11.22 -7.57
CA MET A 321 4.55 12.29 -6.87
C MET A 321 6.06 12.04 -6.94
N VAL A 322 6.52 10.82 -6.66
CA VAL A 322 7.95 10.46 -6.73
C VAL A 322 8.48 10.61 -8.15
N GLY A 323 7.79 10.11 -9.16
CA GLY A 323 8.19 10.26 -10.57
C GLY A 323 8.28 11.73 -10.99
N THR A 324 7.29 12.54 -10.62
CA THR A 324 7.27 13.97 -10.90
C THR A 324 8.40 14.72 -10.19
N HIS A 325 8.67 14.38 -8.92
CA HIS A 325 9.76 14.97 -8.16
C HIS A 325 11.12 14.81 -8.87
N TYR A 326 11.47 13.60 -9.29
CA TYR A 326 12.73 13.35 -9.99
C TYR A 326 12.76 13.97 -11.40
N LEU A 327 11.66 13.97 -12.13
CA LEU A 327 11.59 14.63 -13.44
C LEU A 327 11.85 16.13 -13.33
N LEU A 328 11.33 16.80 -12.30
CA LEU A 328 11.57 18.24 -12.09
C LEU A 328 13.01 18.56 -11.68
N GLN A 329 13.74 17.60 -11.13
CA GLN A 329 15.16 17.76 -10.80
C GLN A 329 16.10 17.39 -11.96
N LEU A 330 15.62 16.70 -12.99
CA LEU A 330 16.39 16.16 -14.10
C LEU A 330 15.83 16.68 -15.46
N PRO A 331 16.15 17.95 -15.83
CA PRO A 331 15.55 18.60 -16.98
C PRO A 331 15.71 17.84 -18.30
N GLU A 332 16.84 17.16 -18.50
CA GLU A 332 17.08 16.37 -19.71
C GLU A 332 16.12 15.17 -19.83
N LYS A 333 15.77 14.55 -18.70
CA LYS A 333 14.82 13.42 -18.66
C LYS A 333 13.38 13.92 -18.84
N LEU A 334 13.06 15.04 -18.21
CA LEU A 334 11.77 15.70 -18.39
C LEU A 334 11.56 16.10 -19.86
N GLN A 335 12.59 16.64 -20.52
CA GLN A 335 12.48 17.03 -21.92
C GLN A 335 12.24 15.82 -22.83
N LYS A 336 12.96 14.71 -22.64
CA LYS A 336 12.71 13.47 -23.40
C LYS A 336 11.26 12.99 -23.27
N LEU A 337 10.71 13.02 -22.04
CA LEU A 337 9.31 12.66 -21.80
C LEU A 337 8.36 13.61 -22.54
N LYS A 338 8.57 14.90 -22.44
CA LYS A 338 7.74 15.91 -23.13
C LYS A 338 7.80 15.75 -24.65
N ASP A 339 8.97 15.46 -25.22
CA ASP A 339 9.16 15.27 -26.66
C ASP A 339 8.38 14.02 -27.14
N GLU A 340 8.46 12.91 -26.42
CA GLU A 340 7.69 11.69 -26.73
C GLU A 340 6.18 11.94 -26.64
N LEU A 341 5.71 12.60 -25.57
CA LEU A 341 4.31 12.93 -25.40
C LEU A 341 3.80 13.89 -26.47
N LYS A 342 4.62 14.88 -26.88
CA LYS A 342 4.29 15.81 -27.95
C LYS A 342 4.22 15.10 -29.31
N ALA A 343 5.08 14.13 -29.55
CA ALA A 343 5.05 13.32 -30.79
C ALA A 343 3.79 12.43 -30.84
N ALA A 344 3.40 11.84 -29.71
CA ALA A 344 2.21 10.98 -29.61
C ALA A 344 0.89 11.77 -29.57
N TRP A 345 0.92 13.01 -29.06
CA TRP A 345 -0.22 13.92 -28.94
C TRP A 345 0.15 15.32 -29.42
N PRO A 346 0.26 15.53 -30.76
CA PRO A 346 0.81 16.76 -31.32
C PRO A 346 0.00 18.01 -30.99
N SER A 347 -1.32 17.95 -31.04
CA SER A 347 -2.23 19.07 -30.77
C SER A 347 -3.12 18.77 -29.56
N LEU A 348 -3.25 19.71 -28.62
CA LEU A 348 -4.15 19.62 -27.48
C LEU A 348 -5.63 19.69 -27.87
N ASN A 349 -5.92 20.20 -29.08
CA ASN A 349 -7.26 20.21 -29.67
C ASN A 349 -7.60 18.89 -30.39
N ALA A 350 -6.62 18.02 -30.65
CA ALA A 350 -6.87 16.68 -31.19
C ALA A 350 -7.41 15.74 -30.11
N ASN A 351 -7.97 14.61 -30.56
CA ASN A 351 -8.36 13.55 -29.63
C ASN A 351 -7.16 13.11 -28.80
N GLU A 352 -7.37 13.00 -27.50
CA GLU A 352 -6.36 12.48 -26.59
C GLU A 352 -6.00 11.02 -26.92
N PRO A 353 -4.76 10.59 -26.67
CA PRO A 353 -4.34 9.22 -26.90
C PRO A 353 -5.10 8.27 -25.97
N LYS A 354 -5.49 7.14 -26.53
CA LYS A 354 -6.09 6.04 -25.76
C LYS A 354 -5.04 5.36 -24.89
N LEU A 355 -5.50 4.62 -23.89
CA LEU A 355 -4.61 3.85 -23.01
C LEU A 355 -3.66 2.93 -23.80
N ARG A 356 -4.19 2.25 -24.84
CA ARG A 356 -3.37 1.40 -25.73
C ARG A 356 -2.28 2.14 -26.49
N ASP A 357 -2.45 3.42 -26.74
CA ASP A 357 -1.44 4.23 -27.41
C ASP A 357 -0.37 4.65 -26.42
N LEU A 358 -0.75 5.03 -25.19
CA LEU A 358 0.19 5.32 -24.10
C LEU A 358 1.01 4.09 -23.67
N GLU A 359 0.45 2.90 -23.77
CA GLU A 359 1.15 1.63 -23.52
C GLU A 359 2.34 1.41 -24.44
N LYS A 360 2.31 1.97 -25.65
CA LYS A 360 3.37 1.83 -26.66
C LYS A 360 4.48 2.86 -26.52
N LEU A 361 4.33 3.86 -25.62
CA LEU A 361 5.31 4.93 -25.44
C LEU A 361 6.48 4.42 -24.56
N PRO A 362 7.65 4.18 -25.14
CA PRO A 362 8.74 3.53 -24.42
C PRO A 362 9.26 4.37 -23.27
N TYR A 363 9.46 5.69 -23.47
CA TYR A 363 10.02 6.53 -22.43
C TYR A 363 9.05 6.84 -21.29
N LEU A 364 7.75 7.06 -21.61
CA LEU A 364 6.69 7.16 -20.60
C LEU A 364 6.67 5.94 -19.68
N ASN A 365 6.68 4.74 -20.27
CA ASN A 365 6.67 3.51 -19.49
C ASN A 365 7.99 3.30 -18.72
N ALA A 366 9.13 3.71 -19.25
CA ALA A 366 10.41 3.65 -18.56
C ALA A 366 10.43 4.59 -17.33
N VAL A 367 9.91 5.82 -17.46
CA VAL A 367 9.75 6.75 -16.35
C VAL A 367 8.85 6.18 -15.26
N LEU A 368 7.73 5.59 -15.62
CA LEU A 368 6.79 4.98 -14.66
C LEU A 368 7.37 3.76 -13.97
N LYS A 369 8.11 2.90 -14.69
CA LYS A 369 8.82 1.76 -14.09
C LYS A 369 9.86 2.22 -13.08
N GLU A 370 10.61 3.28 -13.40
CA GLU A 370 11.63 3.81 -12.50
C GLU A 370 10.98 4.48 -11.26
N ALA A 371 9.87 5.19 -11.43
CA ALA A 371 9.09 5.72 -10.32
C ALA A 371 8.56 4.62 -9.39
N LEU A 372 8.02 3.53 -9.96
CA LEU A 372 7.58 2.35 -9.22
C LEU A 372 8.73 1.66 -8.48
N ARG A 373 9.91 1.57 -9.08
CA ARG A 373 11.10 1.00 -8.45
C ARG A 373 11.51 1.80 -7.22
N ILE A 374 11.64 3.11 -7.35
CA ILE A 374 12.09 4.00 -6.26
C ILE A 374 11.03 4.08 -5.15
N ASN A 375 9.76 4.27 -5.51
CA ASN A 375 8.66 4.32 -4.54
C ASN A 375 8.39 2.95 -3.87
N SER A 376 8.66 1.86 -4.60
CA SER A 376 8.46 0.46 -4.16
C SER A 376 7.01 0.06 -3.83
N GLY A 377 6.06 0.97 -3.79
CA GLY A 377 4.67 0.73 -3.38
C GLY A 377 4.58 0.30 -1.91
N VAL A 378 4.71 -1.00 -1.60
CA VAL A 378 4.79 -1.50 -0.22
C VAL A 378 6.26 -1.66 0.16
N VAL A 379 6.70 -0.92 1.18
CA VAL A 379 8.09 -0.94 1.69
C VAL A 379 8.30 -1.91 2.85
N SER A 380 7.26 -2.23 3.59
CA SER A 380 7.31 -3.28 4.63
C SER A 380 7.42 -4.67 4.00
N GLY A 381 8.14 -5.57 4.66
CA GLY A 381 8.19 -6.98 4.24
C GLY A 381 6.82 -7.64 4.29
N LEU A 382 6.40 -8.26 3.20
CA LEU A 382 5.12 -8.96 3.09
C LEU A 382 5.19 -10.34 3.75
N LEU A 383 4.97 -10.42 5.05
CA LEU A 383 5.13 -11.63 5.86
C LEU A 383 4.29 -12.82 5.37
N ARG A 384 4.94 -13.97 5.30
CA ARG A 384 4.33 -15.28 5.01
C ARG A 384 4.68 -16.28 6.10
N VAL A 385 3.81 -17.25 6.31
CA VAL A 385 4.03 -18.36 7.25
C VAL A 385 4.51 -19.58 6.46
N VAL A 386 5.66 -20.10 6.83
CA VAL A 386 6.21 -21.32 6.23
C VAL A 386 5.27 -22.51 6.52
N PRO A 387 4.90 -23.29 5.49
CA PRO A 387 3.93 -24.37 5.64
C PRO A 387 4.43 -25.52 6.53
N PRO A 388 3.57 -26.46 6.94
CA PRO A 388 3.94 -27.61 7.79
C PRO A 388 5.05 -28.50 7.22
N SER A 389 5.26 -28.48 5.90
CA SER A 389 6.37 -29.18 5.23
C SER A 389 7.73 -28.54 5.43
N GLY A 390 7.81 -27.35 6.02
CA GLY A 390 9.02 -26.52 5.98
C GLY A 390 9.24 -25.90 4.58
N ALA A 391 10.31 -25.16 4.44
CA ALA A 391 10.72 -24.57 3.16
C ALA A 391 12.24 -24.47 3.03
N VAL A 392 12.72 -24.43 1.79
CA VAL A 392 14.08 -23.98 1.47
C VAL A 392 13.97 -22.63 0.79
N ILE A 393 14.60 -21.62 1.36
CA ILE A 393 14.60 -20.23 0.88
C ILE A 393 16.04 -19.78 0.72
N ASP A 394 16.44 -19.44 -0.49
CA ASP A 394 17.82 -19.05 -0.83
C ASP A 394 18.85 -20.08 -0.30
N GLY A 395 18.57 -21.36 -0.51
CA GLY A 395 19.40 -22.47 -0.03
C GLY A 395 19.32 -22.74 1.48
N VAL A 396 18.58 -21.94 2.24
CA VAL A 396 18.47 -22.06 3.69
C VAL A 396 17.22 -22.85 4.09
N THR A 397 17.38 -23.93 4.85
CA THR A 397 16.25 -24.67 5.42
C THR A 397 15.59 -23.90 6.54
N VAL A 398 14.30 -23.58 6.38
CA VAL A 398 13.47 -22.83 7.31
C VAL A 398 12.41 -23.75 7.92
N PRO A 399 12.30 -23.80 9.26
CA PRO A 399 11.32 -24.64 9.95
C PRO A 399 9.87 -24.24 9.67
N PRO A 400 8.90 -25.20 9.79
CA PRO A 400 7.48 -24.92 9.72
C PRO A 400 7.03 -23.84 10.71
N GLY A 401 6.00 -23.07 10.32
CA GLY A 401 5.42 -22.01 11.15
C GLY A 401 6.28 -20.76 11.33
N THR A 402 7.48 -20.71 10.73
CA THR A 402 8.34 -19.52 10.75
C THR A 402 7.72 -18.43 9.88
N ASN A 403 7.70 -17.21 10.38
CA ASN A 403 7.35 -16.03 9.60
C ASN A 403 8.54 -15.59 8.75
N VAL A 404 8.34 -15.39 7.46
CA VAL A 404 9.41 -15.02 6.53
C VAL A 404 8.99 -13.87 5.64
N SER A 405 9.95 -13.00 5.30
CA SER A 405 9.77 -11.95 4.30
C SER A 405 11.08 -11.57 3.63
N CYS A 406 10.95 -10.99 2.43
CA CYS A 406 12.00 -10.24 1.75
C CYS A 406 11.37 -8.92 1.28
N GLY A 407 11.88 -7.78 1.74
CA GLY A 407 11.34 -6.47 1.38
C GLY A 407 11.63 -6.11 -0.08
N SER A 408 10.69 -5.42 -0.76
CA SER A 408 10.89 -4.90 -2.13
C SER A 408 12.12 -4.00 -2.24
N THR A 409 12.45 -3.26 -1.19
CA THR A 409 13.65 -2.41 -1.10
C THR A 409 14.94 -3.20 -1.37
N PHE A 410 15.03 -4.46 -0.91
CA PHE A 410 16.21 -5.32 -1.12
C PHE A 410 16.37 -5.80 -2.57
N ILE A 411 15.30 -5.70 -3.35
CA ILE A 411 15.32 -5.98 -4.79
C ILE A 411 15.58 -4.69 -5.56
N HIS A 412 14.78 -3.67 -5.32
CA HIS A 412 14.79 -2.43 -6.09
C HIS A 412 16.04 -1.58 -5.89
N TYR A 413 16.72 -1.72 -4.74
CA TYR A 413 17.98 -1.04 -4.43
C TYR A 413 19.20 -1.99 -4.46
N ASN A 414 19.04 -3.18 -5.05
CA ASN A 414 20.17 -4.09 -5.26
C ASN A 414 21.02 -3.61 -6.45
N ALA A 415 22.30 -3.29 -6.19
CA ALA A 415 23.21 -2.77 -7.21
C ALA A 415 23.60 -3.78 -8.31
N ASP A 416 23.53 -5.07 -8.01
CA ASP A 416 23.80 -6.13 -8.99
C ASP A 416 22.67 -6.26 -10.02
N ILE A 417 21.44 -5.86 -9.64
CA ILE A 417 20.27 -5.88 -10.53
C ILE A 417 20.07 -4.51 -11.16
N PHE A 418 20.16 -3.45 -10.37
CA PHE A 418 19.94 -2.06 -10.76
C PHE A 418 21.21 -1.25 -10.49
N PRO A 419 22.17 -1.18 -11.42
CA PRO A 419 23.36 -0.33 -11.26
C PRO A 419 22.98 1.10 -10.89
N GLU A 420 23.71 1.74 -9.98
CA GLU A 420 23.39 3.05 -9.43
C GLU A 420 21.95 3.13 -8.89
N PRO A 421 21.56 2.25 -7.93
CA PRO A 421 20.16 2.04 -7.55
C PRO A 421 19.51 3.27 -6.90
N ASP A 422 20.32 4.19 -6.38
CA ASP A 422 19.88 5.44 -5.76
C ASP A 422 19.52 6.53 -6.76
N LYS A 423 19.89 6.39 -8.03
CA LYS A 423 19.61 7.36 -9.09
C LYS A 423 18.32 7.02 -9.84
N PHE A 424 17.65 8.06 -10.33
CA PHE A 424 16.49 7.94 -11.21
C PHE A 424 16.95 7.85 -12.66
N ILE A 425 16.99 6.65 -13.23
CA ILE A 425 17.51 6.34 -14.58
C ILE A 425 16.44 5.59 -15.37
N PRO A 426 15.49 6.27 -16.01
CA PRO A 426 14.49 5.62 -16.86
C PRO A 426 15.09 4.79 -17.99
N GLU A 427 16.24 5.22 -18.51
CA GLU A 427 16.90 4.61 -19.66
C GLU A 427 17.25 3.14 -19.46
N ARG A 428 17.50 2.70 -18.20
CA ARG A 428 17.77 1.27 -17.91
C ARG A 428 16.67 0.32 -18.39
N TRP A 429 15.43 0.80 -18.41
CA TRP A 429 14.28 0.03 -18.86
C TRP A 429 14.12 -0.04 -20.37
N LEU A 430 14.86 0.79 -21.11
CA LEU A 430 14.94 0.76 -22.58
C LEU A 430 16.05 -0.18 -23.06
N GLU A 431 17.09 -0.36 -22.25
CA GLU A 431 18.28 -1.13 -22.58
C GLU A 431 18.11 -2.63 -22.33
N SER A 432 17.29 -3.02 -21.34
CA SER A 432 17.08 -4.42 -20.97
C SER A 432 15.65 -4.70 -20.54
N THR A 433 15.05 -5.73 -21.13
CA THR A 433 13.75 -6.30 -20.73
C THR A 433 13.85 -7.22 -19.52
N ASP A 434 15.06 -7.69 -19.17
CA ASP A 434 15.28 -8.61 -18.05
C ASP A 434 14.94 -7.97 -16.71
N LEU A 435 15.10 -6.64 -16.61
CA LEU A 435 14.77 -5.85 -15.42
C LEU A 435 13.28 -5.91 -15.07
N ASP A 436 12.38 -6.15 -16.03
CA ASP A 436 10.95 -6.26 -15.77
C ASP A 436 10.62 -7.41 -14.80
N SER A 437 11.45 -8.46 -14.82
CA SER A 437 11.33 -9.57 -13.88
C SER A 437 11.67 -9.17 -12.44
N TRP A 438 12.36 -8.07 -12.22
CA TRP A 438 12.80 -7.56 -10.93
C TRP A 438 12.00 -6.32 -10.46
N LEU A 439 11.07 -5.82 -11.27
CA LEU A 439 10.12 -4.81 -10.82
C LEU A 439 9.04 -5.49 -9.96
N VAL A 440 9.23 -5.46 -8.66
CA VAL A 440 8.39 -6.18 -7.69
C VAL A 440 7.43 -5.27 -6.91
N ALA A 441 7.21 -4.05 -7.37
CA ALA A 441 6.31 -3.06 -6.75
C ALA A 441 4.88 -3.59 -6.54
N PHE A 442 4.42 -4.50 -7.40
CA PHE A 442 3.10 -5.13 -7.34
C PHE A 442 3.12 -6.50 -6.64
N SER A 443 4.24 -6.89 -6.04
CA SER A 443 4.49 -8.22 -5.49
C SER A 443 4.37 -9.33 -6.56
N ARG A 444 4.46 -10.59 -6.15
CA ARG A 444 4.37 -11.77 -7.01
C ARG A 444 3.54 -12.87 -6.38
N GLY A 445 3.20 -13.87 -7.19
CA GLY A 445 2.49 -15.05 -6.75
C GLY A 445 0.99 -14.82 -6.52
N PRO A 446 0.31 -15.76 -5.85
CA PRO A 446 -1.16 -15.73 -5.76
C PRO A 446 -1.71 -14.56 -4.92
N ARG A 447 -0.85 -13.87 -4.18
CA ARG A 447 -1.19 -12.69 -3.37
C ARG A 447 -0.70 -11.37 -3.96
N MET A 448 -0.26 -11.37 -5.25
CA MET A 448 0.14 -10.15 -5.96
C MET A 448 -1.01 -9.13 -6.03
N CYS A 449 -0.67 -7.89 -6.31
CA CYS A 449 -1.61 -6.79 -6.42
C CYS A 449 -2.77 -7.14 -7.37
N LEU A 450 -4.00 -6.94 -6.89
CA LEU A 450 -5.21 -7.14 -7.67
C LEU A 450 -5.42 -6.00 -8.68
N GLY A 451 -5.11 -4.76 -8.26
CA GLY A 451 -5.31 -3.53 -9.03
C GLY A 451 -4.19 -3.20 -10.02
N LEU A 452 -3.29 -4.14 -10.37
CA LEU A 452 -2.14 -3.90 -11.24
C LEU A 452 -2.54 -3.19 -12.55
N ASN A 453 -3.54 -3.69 -13.26
CA ASN A 453 -3.96 -3.12 -14.54
C ASN A 453 -4.58 -1.72 -14.38
N LEU A 454 -5.40 -1.52 -13.34
CA LEU A 454 -5.96 -0.20 -13.03
C LEU A 454 -4.87 0.80 -12.67
N ALA A 455 -3.91 0.41 -11.82
CA ALA A 455 -2.80 1.28 -11.45
C ALA A 455 -1.96 1.69 -12.68
N TRP A 456 -1.65 0.78 -13.61
CA TRP A 456 -0.96 1.12 -14.84
C TRP A 456 -1.75 2.07 -15.73
N ALA A 457 -3.08 1.91 -15.82
CA ALA A 457 -3.95 2.80 -16.57
C ALA A 457 -3.92 4.22 -15.97
N GLU A 458 -4.10 4.34 -14.65
CA GLU A 458 -4.03 5.62 -13.95
C GLU A 458 -2.66 6.29 -14.09
N LEU A 459 -1.58 5.56 -13.83
CA LEU A 459 -0.21 6.06 -13.92
C LEU A 459 0.09 6.66 -15.30
N ARG A 460 -0.26 5.95 -16.38
CA ARG A 460 -0.04 6.39 -17.75
C ARG A 460 -0.87 7.63 -18.10
N LEU A 461 -2.17 7.59 -17.83
CA LEU A 461 -3.09 8.68 -18.15
C LEU A 461 -2.73 9.95 -17.39
N ILE A 462 -2.53 9.86 -16.07
CA ILE A 462 -2.25 11.03 -15.24
C ILE A 462 -0.92 11.67 -15.65
N LEU A 463 0.16 10.86 -15.76
CA LEU A 463 1.47 11.39 -16.10
C LEU A 463 1.48 12.02 -17.50
N ALA A 464 0.89 11.33 -18.50
CA ALA A 464 0.82 11.84 -19.87
C ALA A 464 0.03 13.15 -19.96
N HIS A 465 -1.16 13.22 -19.35
CA HIS A 465 -1.97 14.44 -19.36
C HIS A 465 -1.30 15.59 -18.61
N THR A 466 -0.69 15.31 -17.45
CA THR A 466 -0.01 16.33 -16.65
C THR A 466 1.12 16.97 -17.43
N PHE A 467 2.04 16.19 -17.99
CA PHE A 467 3.22 16.74 -18.68
C PHE A 467 2.96 17.16 -20.12
N ARG A 468 1.85 16.74 -20.73
CA ARG A 468 1.46 17.22 -22.05
C ARG A 468 0.67 18.53 -21.99
N LYS A 469 -0.07 18.77 -20.91
CA LYS A 469 -0.94 19.95 -20.78
C LYS A 469 -0.34 21.08 -19.96
N PHE A 470 0.64 20.77 -19.10
CA PHE A 470 1.19 21.77 -18.16
C PHE A 470 2.71 21.81 -18.20
N ASP A 471 3.23 23.01 -18.00
CA ASP A 471 4.60 23.22 -17.56
C ASP A 471 4.62 23.33 -16.04
N LEU A 472 5.45 22.52 -15.39
CA LEU A 472 5.53 22.39 -13.93
C LEU A 472 6.84 22.98 -13.45
N THR A 473 6.77 23.81 -12.42
CA THR A 473 7.94 24.31 -11.70
C THR A 473 7.78 24.11 -10.20
N LEU A 474 8.88 23.81 -9.51
CA LEU A 474 8.87 23.72 -8.06
C LEU A 474 8.43 25.05 -7.45
N ALA A 475 7.46 25.04 -6.54
CA ALA A 475 7.04 26.25 -5.83
C ALA A 475 8.07 26.66 -4.76
N GLU A 476 8.84 25.70 -4.27
CA GLU A 476 9.91 25.88 -3.30
C GLU A 476 10.98 24.78 -3.49
N PRO A 477 12.22 25.01 -2.99
CA PRO A 477 13.25 23.98 -3.03
C PRO A 477 12.84 22.70 -2.33
N MET A 478 13.11 21.57 -2.97
CA MET A 478 12.84 20.23 -2.47
C MET A 478 14.16 19.48 -2.20
N PRO A 479 14.21 18.55 -1.23
CA PRO A 479 15.38 17.71 -1.01
C PRO A 479 15.62 16.81 -2.23
N GLU A 480 16.85 16.37 -2.43
CA GLU A 480 17.21 15.42 -3.51
C GLU A 480 16.40 14.14 -3.42
N LYS A 481 16.27 13.57 -2.21
CA LYS A 481 15.45 12.40 -1.91
C LYS A 481 14.31 12.78 -0.97
N LEU A 482 13.12 12.32 -1.30
CA LEU A 482 11.95 12.51 -0.44
C LEU A 482 12.05 11.59 0.78
N PRO A 483 12.11 12.14 2.01
CA PRO A 483 12.15 11.32 3.21
C PRO A 483 10.80 10.66 3.46
N PHE A 484 10.83 9.37 3.84
CA PHE A 484 9.62 8.65 4.20
C PHE A 484 9.81 7.79 5.45
N ARG A 485 8.71 7.48 6.12
CA ARG A 485 8.62 6.49 7.17
C ARG A 485 7.89 5.25 6.66
N ASP A 486 8.39 4.08 7.05
CA ASP A 486 7.72 2.80 6.80
C ASP A 486 6.48 2.68 7.69
N THR A 487 5.31 2.86 7.11
CA THR A 487 4.00 2.62 7.74
C THR A 487 3.22 1.52 7.02
N PHE A 488 3.92 0.58 6.39
CA PHE A 488 3.52 -0.39 5.38
C PHE A 488 3.69 0.16 3.96
N LEU A 489 3.04 1.29 3.65
CA LEU A 489 3.38 2.14 2.52
C LEU A 489 4.40 3.19 2.96
N PRO A 490 5.15 3.81 2.02
CA PRO A 490 6.02 4.94 2.35
C PRO A 490 5.16 6.15 2.73
N HIS A 491 5.14 6.51 4.00
CA HIS A 491 4.53 7.76 4.45
C HIS A 491 5.56 8.87 4.32
N TYR A 492 5.37 9.73 3.34
CA TYR A 492 6.23 10.89 3.09
C TYR A 492 5.92 11.99 4.12
N TYR A 493 6.93 12.38 4.89
CA TYR A 493 6.79 13.40 5.94
C TYR A 493 7.58 14.67 5.59
N GLY A 494 7.22 15.77 6.26
CA GLY A 494 7.77 17.08 5.98
C GLY A 494 6.98 17.81 4.88
N LYS A 495 7.68 18.47 3.95
CA LYS A 495 7.02 19.18 2.86
C LYS A 495 6.68 18.23 1.73
N HIS A 496 5.40 18.18 1.36
CA HIS A 496 4.97 17.53 0.13
C HIS A 496 5.43 18.32 -1.10
N LEU A 497 5.44 17.65 -2.25
CA LEU A 497 5.85 18.26 -3.51
C LEU A 497 4.86 19.34 -3.96
N GLN A 498 5.21 20.61 -3.69
CA GLN A 498 4.45 21.78 -4.11
C GLN A 498 4.93 22.27 -5.48
N VAL A 499 4.03 22.36 -6.43
CA VAL A 499 4.35 22.82 -7.80
C VAL A 499 3.43 23.95 -8.23
N LYS A 500 4.02 24.89 -9.03
CA LYS A 500 3.26 25.83 -9.82
C LYS A 500 3.04 25.23 -11.20
N MET A 501 1.83 25.32 -11.70
CA MET A 501 1.45 24.79 -12.99
C MET A 501 1.08 25.89 -13.94
N GLN A 502 1.65 25.86 -15.13
CA GLN A 502 1.30 26.76 -16.20
C GLN A 502 0.71 25.96 -17.36
N PRO A 503 -0.57 26.17 -17.71
CA PRO A 503 -1.14 25.54 -18.87
C PRO A 503 -0.34 25.86 -20.13
N LEU A 504 0.02 24.82 -20.88
CA LEU A 504 0.69 25.00 -22.16
C LEU A 504 -0.31 25.55 -23.17
N LYS A 505 0.13 26.56 -23.92
CA LYS A 505 -0.60 27.04 -25.10
C LYS A 505 -0.11 26.23 -26.30
N GLU A 506 -0.98 25.96 -27.26
CA GLU A 506 -0.57 25.38 -28.54
C GLU A 506 0.41 26.27 -29.31
#